data_da28e4f36263a0cf7db7a42d0f902209
#
_entry.id   da28e4f36263a0cf7db7a42d0f902209
#
_cell.length_a   1.000
_cell.length_b   1.000
_cell.length_c   1.000
_cell.angle_alpha   90.00
_cell.angle_beta   90.00
_cell.angle_gamma   90.00
#
_symmetry.space_group_name_H-M   'P 1'
#
loop_
_entity.id
_entity.type
_entity.pdbx_description
1 polymer ?
#
loop_
_entity_poly.entity_id
_entity_poly.type
_entity_poly.pdbx_seq_one_letter_code
_entity_poly.pdbx_strand_id
1 'polypeptide(L)'
;MAKKNIPYDQKYYDPEIECMPRAELEAMQLERLQEMVRYAYDNTVYYKRSFDEAGVKPEDIKTLKDLEKFPFIDKKTERETQHVGSFFGEMCSVPEEDVIFMATSSGSTGVPTVIPFTQEDFDLWQDTEARLFWQAGMRPTDRYVHGLNFALYVGGPDVIGAQRLGALAIWVGAVPSDRLIFVLQQYQPTIIWTSPSYAWTLGEKIKEKGLDPRTDFSIHTIIVAGEPGGSIQSTREAIEDLWDAKVVDFFGLSDIYGACAAMCEAKDGLHIVEDQILVETVDPVTGEVLEPGSVGELVYTTLMKKARPMIRFRTGDIGYFSTEKCECGRTLGRIHITGRKDEMFIVGAVNVFPSDVEYVVRAEKGLTGEYLIRVYDENFSTRYEVSVERAQGSDEPFDAVAARVTAALKAHTGVKPARVIVYDAGKLGTSSEHKASRFIDERGSAK
;
A
#
# COMPACT_ATOMS: atom_id res chain seq x y z
N MET A 1 22.44 -10.04 11.08
CA MET A 1 22.70 -11.23 10.21
C MET A 1 23.75 -10.93 9.17
N ALA A 2 24.49 -11.94 8.67
CA ALA A 2 25.49 -11.73 7.62
C ALA A 2 24.78 -11.40 6.28
N LYS A 3 25.36 -10.47 5.50
CA LYS A 3 24.92 -10.12 4.15
C LYS A 3 24.82 -11.39 3.30
N LYS A 4 23.67 -11.68 2.69
CA LYS A 4 23.57 -12.77 1.70
C LYS A 4 24.51 -12.47 0.53
N ASN A 5 25.41 -13.37 0.21
CA ASN A 5 26.33 -13.20 -0.92
C ASN A 5 25.66 -13.68 -2.21
N ILE A 6 24.75 -12.84 -2.75
CA ILE A 6 23.96 -13.15 -3.95
C ILE A 6 24.66 -12.55 -5.17
N PRO A 7 24.87 -13.29 -6.26
CA PRO A 7 25.38 -12.73 -7.52
C PRO A 7 24.48 -11.60 -8.02
N TYR A 8 25.08 -10.47 -8.48
CA TYR A 8 24.30 -9.28 -8.85
C TYR A 8 23.41 -9.45 -10.08
N ASP A 9 23.70 -10.43 -10.91
CA ASP A 9 22.90 -10.82 -12.07
C ASP A 9 21.82 -11.86 -11.75
N GLN A 10 21.78 -12.39 -10.51
CA GLN A 10 20.73 -13.30 -10.10
C GLN A 10 19.37 -12.59 -10.12
N LYS A 11 18.38 -13.22 -10.76
CA LYS A 11 17.03 -12.65 -10.92
C LYS A 11 16.28 -12.55 -9.60
N TYR A 12 16.31 -13.62 -8.81
CA TYR A 12 15.55 -13.74 -7.56
C TYR A 12 16.47 -13.62 -6.34
N TYR A 13 15.98 -12.95 -5.29
CA TYR A 13 16.71 -12.85 -4.03
C TYR A 13 16.74 -14.18 -3.29
N ASP A 14 15.59 -14.85 -3.26
CA ASP A 14 15.38 -16.15 -2.65
C ASP A 14 14.60 -17.06 -3.63
N PRO A 15 15.28 -17.73 -4.58
CA PRO A 15 14.63 -18.57 -5.58
C PRO A 15 13.80 -19.70 -4.99
N GLU A 16 14.20 -20.24 -3.82
CA GLU A 16 13.50 -21.33 -3.15
C GLU A 16 12.10 -20.91 -2.71
N ILE A 17 11.93 -19.67 -2.28
CA ILE A 17 10.64 -19.09 -1.90
C ILE A 17 9.94 -18.47 -3.09
N GLU A 18 10.64 -17.61 -3.86
CA GLU A 18 10.01 -16.81 -4.92
C GLU A 18 9.52 -17.65 -6.11
N CYS A 19 10.09 -18.85 -6.28
CA CYS A 19 9.73 -19.78 -7.36
C CYS A 19 9.24 -21.14 -6.83
N MET A 20 8.81 -21.20 -5.55
CA MET A 20 8.33 -22.43 -4.94
C MET A 20 7.08 -22.95 -5.66
N PRO A 21 6.99 -24.25 -6.01
CA PRO A 21 5.78 -24.82 -6.59
C PRO A 21 4.55 -24.55 -5.71
N ARG A 22 3.42 -24.24 -6.33
CA ARG A 22 2.20 -23.85 -5.60
C ARG A 22 1.79 -24.84 -4.51
N ALA A 23 1.84 -26.15 -4.81
CA ALA A 23 1.49 -27.19 -3.83
C ALA A 23 2.43 -27.22 -2.62
N GLU A 24 3.71 -26.94 -2.82
CA GLU A 24 4.70 -26.86 -1.72
C GLU A 24 4.48 -25.60 -0.89
N LEU A 25 4.19 -24.47 -1.53
CA LEU A 25 3.86 -23.22 -0.86
C LEU A 25 2.58 -23.38 0.01
N GLU A 26 1.53 -23.98 -0.53
CA GLU A 26 0.28 -24.21 0.22
C GLU A 26 0.49 -25.20 1.40
N ALA A 27 1.33 -26.20 1.24
CA ALA A 27 1.67 -27.10 2.33
C ALA A 27 2.44 -26.36 3.45
N MET A 28 3.42 -25.52 3.10
CA MET A 28 4.13 -24.67 4.04
C MET A 28 3.20 -23.64 4.71
N GLN A 29 2.30 -23.03 3.96
CA GLN A 29 1.30 -22.12 4.50
C GLN A 29 0.39 -22.80 5.52
N LEU A 30 -0.05 -24.04 5.24
CA LEU A 30 -0.88 -24.82 6.17
C LEU A 30 -0.15 -25.11 7.47
N GLU A 31 1.10 -25.58 7.40
CA GLU A 31 1.92 -25.82 8.58
C GLU A 31 2.07 -24.54 9.43
N ARG A 32 2.47 -23.44 8.82
CA ARG A 32 2.63 -22.14 9.49
C ARG A 32 1.31 -21.60 10.06
N LEU A 33 0.20 -21.80 9.33
CA LEU A 33 -1.13 -21.40 9.80
C LEU A 33 -1.53 -22.16 11.05
N GLN A 34 -1.33 -23.50 11.07
CA GLN A 34 -1.60 -24.34 12.24
C GLN A 34 -0.79 -23.89 13.45
N GLU A 35 0.50 -23.62 13.25
CA GLU A 35 1.40 -23.10 14.29
C GLU A 35 0.95 -21.72 14.79
N MET A 36 0.64 -20.79 13.88
CA MET A 36 0.26 -19.42 14.25
C MET A 36 -1.09 -19.35 14.95
N VAL A 37 -2.09 -20.11 14.49
CA VAL A 37 -3.42 -20.16 15.15
C VAL A 37 -3.30 -20.76 16.54
N ARG A 38 -2.48 -21.80 16.72
CA ARG A 38 -2.14 -22.38 18.03
C ARG A 38 -1.44 -21.36 18.90
N TYR A 39 -0.40 -20.73 18.37
CA TYR A 39 0.39 -19.74 19.08
C TYR A 39 -0.47 -18.57 19.55
N ALA A 40 -1.33 -18.02 18.70
CA ALA A 40 -2.23 -16.93 19.04
C ALA A 40 -3.23 -17.32 20.13
N TYR A 41 -3.81 -18.52 20.05
CA TYR A 41 -4.73 -19.04 21.06
C TYR A 41 -4.07 -19.21 22.42
N ASP A 42 -2.86 -19.76 22.46
CA ASP A 42 -2.15 -20.08 23.70
C ASP A 42 -1.53 -18.84 24.38
N ASN A 43 -1.18 -17.80 23.60
CA ASN A 43 -0.38 -16.66 24.10
C ASN A 43 -1.11 -15.31 24.10
N THR A 44 -2.38 -15.23 23.67
CA THR A 44 -3.13 -13.97 23.72
C THR A 44 -4.46 -14.14 24.47
N VAL A 45 -4.83 -13.12 25.21
CA VAL A 45 -6.13 -13.07 25.88
C VAL A 45 -7.26 -12.94 24.84
N TYR A 46 -7.04 -12.11 23.81
CA TYR A 46 -8.04 -11.85 22.80
C TYR A 46 -8.39 -13.10 21.97
N TYR A 47 -7.41 -13.75 21.35
CA TYR A 47 -7.71 -14.88 20.45
C TYR A 47 -8.25 -16.09 21.21
N LYS A 48 -7.78 -16.32 22.43
CA LYS A 48 -8.34 -17.38 23.27
C LYS A 48 -9.83 -17.15 23.50
N ARG A 49 -10.23 -15.96 23.93
CA ARG A 49 -11.64 -15.60 24.15
C ARG A 49 -12.44 -15.68 22.86
N SER A 50 -11.97 -15.02 21.79
CA SER A 50 -12.66 -14.92 20.51
C SER A 50 -12.91 -16.30 19.87
N PHE A 51 -11.93 -17.20 19.92
CA PHE A 51 -12.07 -18.56 19.38
C PHE A 51 -13.00 -19.41 20.23
N ASP A 52 -12.93 -19.32 21.56
CA ASP A 52 -13.82 -20.01 22.48
C ASP A 52 -15.28 -19.57 22.29
N GLU A 53 -15.53 -18.26 22.12
CA GLU A 53 -16.86 -17.70 21.83
C GLU A 53 -17.40 -18.13 20.46
N ALA A 54 -16.53 -18.23 19.45
CA ALA A 54 -16.90 -18.74 18.12
C ALA A 54 -17.05 -20.27 18.07
N GLY A 55 -16.67 -20.98 19.12
CA GLY A 55 -16.72 -22.44 19.20
C GLY A 55 -15.70 -23.15 18.31
N VAL A 56 -14.58 -22.48 17.96
CA VAL A 56 -13.50 -23.02 17.14
C VAL A 56 -12.24 -23.24 17.98
N LYS A 57 -11.41 -24.18 17.56
CA LYS A 57 -10.15 -24.52 18.21
C LYS A 57 -9.03 -24.59 17.19
N PRO A 58 -7.76 -24.39 17.60
CA PRO A 58 -6.62 -24.50 16.69
C PRO A 58 -6.57 -25.82 15.90
N GLU A 59 -7.04 -26.92 16.51
CA GLU A 59 -7.10 -28.25 15.88
C GLU A 59 -8.11 -28.36 14.73
N ASP A 60 -8.98 -27.39 14.58
CA ASP A 60 -9.97 -27.35 13.49
C ASP A 60 -9.35 -26.95 12.15
N ILE A 61 -8.12 -26.39 12.16
CA ILE A 61 -7.33 -26.11 10.96
C ILE A 61 -6.69 -27.43 10.47
N LYS A 62 -7.29 -28.04 9.47
CA LYS A 62 -6.77 -29.24 8.76
C LYS A 62 -6.40 -28.93 7.31
N THR A 63 -7.01 -27.91 6.75
CA THR A 63 -6.75 -27.37 5.42
C THR A 63 -6.73 -25.84 5.50
N LEU A 64 -6.18 -25.15 4.50
CA LEU A 64 -6.20 -23.68 4.43
C LEU A 64 -7.65 -23.13 4.46
N LYS A 65 -8.59 -23.86 3.85
CA LYS A 65 -10.02 -23.49 3.83
C LYS A 65 -10.66 -23.47 5.22
N ASP A 66 -10.16 -24.24 6.16
CA ASP A 66 -10.74 -24.27 7.51
C ASP A 66 -10.59 -22.93 8.26
N LEU A 67 -9.73 -22.05 7.77
CA LEU A 67 -9.58 -20.69 8.29
C LEU A 67 -10.89 -19.89 8.21
N GLU A 68 -11.74 -20.18 7.24
CA GLU A 68 -13.06 -19.53 7.06
C GLU A 68 -13.97 -19.65 8.32
N LYS A 69 -13.74 -20.66 9.16
CA LYS A 69 -14.48 -20.89 10.41
C LYS A 69 -14.12 -19.92 11.52
N PHE A 70 -12.96 -19.29 11.43
CA PHE A 70 -12.42 -18.42 12.47
C PHE A 70 -12.93 -16.98 12.31
N PRO A 71 -13.13 -16.24 13.42
CA PRO A 71 -13.66 -14.89 13.38
C PRO A 71 -12.70 -13.91 12.71
N PHE A 72 -13.26 -12.91 12.07
CA PHE A 72 -12.49 -11.77 11.56
C PHE A 72 -12.06 -10.83 12.68
N ILE A 73 -10.98 -10.11 12.43
CA ILE A 73 -10.59 -8.91 13.15
C ILE A 73 -10.54 -7.72 12.19
N ASP A 74 -10.68 -6.53 12.71
CA ASP A 74 -10.64 -5.27 11.96
C ASP A 74 -10.02 -4.15 12.81
N LYS A 75 -9.92 -2.96 12.24
CA LYS A 75 -9.41 -1.76 12.93
C LYS A 75 -10.21 -1.38 14.19
N LYS A 76 -11.48 -1.71 14.25
CA LYS A 76 -12.30 -1.47 15.43
C LYS A 76 -11.88 -2.41 16.56
N THR A 77 -11.75 -3.70 16.25
CA THR A 77 -11.25 -4.73 17.17
C THR A 77 -9.89 -4.36 17.74
N GLU A 78 -8.97 -3.91 16.91
CA GLU A 78 -7.64 -3.47 17.36
C GLU A 78 -7.73 -2.33 18.38
N ARG A 79 -8.54 -1.30 18.10
CA ARG A 79 -8.71 -0.15 19.01
C ARG A 79 -9.40 -0.52 20.32
N GLU A 80 -10.38 -1.41 20.29
CA GLU A 80 -11.13 -1.84 21.47
C GLU A 80 -10.26 -2.72 22.39
N THR A 81 -9.30 -3.45 21.86
CA THR A 81 -8.41 -4.33 22.62
C THR A 81 -7.09 -3.66 22.99
N GLN A 82 -6.74 -2.56 22.34
CA GLN A 82 -5.53 -1.79 22.61
C GLN A 82 -5.55 -1.22 24.02
N HIS A 83 -4.43 -1.33 24.74
CA HIS A 83 -4.26 -0.88 26.13
C HIS A 83 -5.15 -1.60 27.16
N VAL A 84 -5.86 -2.67 26.79
CA VAL A 84 -6.59 -3.50 27.75
C VAL A 84 -5.63 -4.51 28.35
N GLY A 85 -5.49 -4.52 29.66
CA GLY A 85 -4.63 -5.45 30.43
C GLY A 85 -3.14 -5.17 30.36
N SER A 86 -2.64 -4.54 29.28
CA SER A 86 -1.23 -4.16 29.12
C SER A 86 -1.10 -2.93 28.22
N PHE A 87 0.09 -2.37 28.09
CA PHE A 87 0.36 -1.25 27.20
C PHE A 87 0.07 -1.61 25.72
N PHE A 88 0.40 -2.83 25.30
CA PHE A 88 0.15 -3.30 23.92
C PHE A 88 -1.20 -4.01 23.73
N GLY A 89 -1.99 -4.16 24.81
CA GLY A 89 -3.35 -4.71 24.76
C GLY A 89 -3.45 -6.23 24.69
N GLU A 90 -4.68 -6.72 24.60
CA GLU A 90 -5.01 -8.15 24.68
C GLU A 90 -4.55 -9.00 23.48
N MET A 91 -4.24 -8.36 22.36
CA MET A 91 -3.73 -9.04 21.16
C MET A 91 -2.21 -9.23 21.16
N CYS A 92 -1.50 -8.60 22.08
CA CYS A 92 -0.07 -8.80 22.25
C CYS A 92 0.20 -10.16 22.89
N SER A 93 1.09 -10.94 22.30
CA SER A 93 1.40 -12.32 22.69
C SER A 93 2.73 -12.46 23.44
N VAL A 94 3.45 -11.35 23.63
CA VAL A 94 4.78 -11.34 24.25
C VAL A 94 4.83 -10.36 25.40
N PRO A 95 5.73 -10.55 26.39
CA PRO A 95 6.02 -9.56 27.43
C PRO A 95 6.50 -8.23 26.83
N GLU A 96 6.22 -7.11 27.52
CA GLU A 96 6.60 -5.77 27.06
C GLU A 96 8.12 -5.61 26.89
N GLU A 97 8.90 -6.25 27.74
CA GLU A 97 10.36 -6.26 27.69
C GLU A 97 10.97 -6.94 26.45
N ASP A 98 10.19 -7.78 25.75
CA ASP A 98 10.60 -8.44 24.52
C ASP A 98 10.30 -7.58 23.26
N VAL A 99 9.57 -6.47 23.43
CA VAL A 99 9.25 -5.55 22.35
C VAL A 99 10.40 -4.56 22.17
N ILE A 100 11.07 -4.62 21.02
CA ILE A 100 12.21 -3.75 20.70
C ILE A 100 11.86 -2.57 19.82
N PHE A 101 10.71 -2.63 19.14
CA PHE A 101 10.23 -1.59 18.24
C PHE A 101 8.71 -1.51 18.28
N MET A 102 8.20 -0.29 18.18
CA MET A 102 6.79 0.01 18.12
C MET A 102 6.51 0.93 16.94
N ALA A 103 5.57 0.55 16.08
CA ALA A 103 5.00 1.42 15.08
C ALA A 103 3.57 1.83 15.44
N THR A 104 3.03 2.77 14.71
CA THR A 104 1.61 3.12 14.77
C THR A 104 0.99 3.18 13.38
N SER A 105 -0.32 2.98 13.31
CA SER A 105 -1.07 3.32 12.09
C SER A 105 -1.24 4.84 11.96
N SER A 106 -1.59 5.31 10.76
CA SER A 106 -1.76 6.75 10.47
C SER A 106 -2.89 7.43 11.27
N GLY A 107 -3.80 6.65 11.86
CA GLY A 107 -4.89 7.17 12.68
C GLY A 107 -5.90 8.06 11.95
N SER A 108 -5.98 7.99 10.63
CA SER A 108 -6.90 8.80 9.80
C SER A 108 -8.36 8.73 10.25
N THR A 109 -8.74 7.66 10.95
CA THR A 109 -10.10 7.40 11.45
C THR A 109 -10.23 7.46 12.98
N GLY A 110 -9.25 8.03 13.70
CA GLY A 110 -9.27 8.15 15.16
C GLY A 110 -7.91 7.92 15.83
N VAL A 111 -7.92 7.28 17.01
CA VAL A 111 -6.68 6.98 17.75
C VAL A 111 -5.82 5.99 16.96
N PRO A 112 -4.53 6.29 16.74
CA PRO A 112 -3.61 5.35 16.09
C PRO A 112 -3.54 4.01 16.82
N THR A 113 -3.47 2.91 16.09
CA THR A 113 -3.22 1.59 16.68
C THR A 113 -1.73 1.39 16.91
N VAL A 114 -1.38 0.74 18.01
CA VAL A 114 0.00 0.46 18.43
C VAL A 114 0.39 -0.94 17.95
N ILE A 115 1.51 -1.04 17.26
CA ILE A 115 1.99 -2.28 16.64
C ILE A 115 3.35 -2.66 17.24
N PRO A 116 3.42 -3.68 18.13
CA PRO A 116 4.67 -4.15 18.70
C PRO A 116 5.43 -5.07 17.74
N PHE A 117 6.76 -5.07 17.86
CA PHE A 117 7.67 -5.98 17.17
C PHE A 117 8.72 -6.50 18.14
N THR A 118 8.91 -7.82 18.16
CA THR A 118 10.08 -8.44 18.77
C THR A 118 11.30 -8.27 17.85
N GLN A 119 12.48 -8.67 18.33
CA GLN A 119 13.68 -8.70 17.47
C GLN A 119 13.48 -9.67 16.29
N GLU A 120 12.82 -10.82 16.54
CA GLU A 120 12.53 -11.80 15.48
C GLU A 120 11.59 -11.23 14.41
N ASP A 121 10.49 -10.58 14.81
CA ASP A 121 9.55 -9.93 13.90
C ASP A 121 10.24 -8.83 13.09
N PHE A 122 11.07 -8.03 13.76
CA PHE A 122 11.79 -6.94 13.10
C PHE A 122 12.81 -7.45 12.09
N ASP A 123 13.55 -8.50 12.44
CA ASP A 123 14.53 -9.12 11.55
C ASP A 123 13.85 -9.78 10.34
N LEU A 124 12.74 -10.49 10.55
CA LEU A 124 11.93 -11.06 9.48
C LEU A 124 11.44 -9.98 8.50
N TRP A 125 10.90 -8.89 9.03
CA TRP A 125 10.45 -7.75 8.23
C TRP A 125 11.60 -7.19 7.38
N GLN A 126 12.77 -6.93 7.97
CA GLN A 126 13.89 -6.35 7.22
C GLN A 126 14.47 -7.31 6.15
N ASP A 127 14.42 -8.62 6.38
CA ASP A 127 14.79 -9.62 5.38
C ASP A 127 13.77 -9.65 4.22
N THR A 128 12.49 -9.46 4.53
CA THR A 128 11.42 -9.30 3.55
C THR A 128 11.63 -8.06 2.69
N GLU A 129 11.94 -6.92 3.30
CA GLU A 129 12.24 -5.68 2.59
C GLU A 129 13.42 -5.85 1.63
N ALA A 130 14.49 -6.53 2.06
CA ALA A 130 15.64 -6.80 1.19
C ALA A 130 15.21 -7.60 -0.06
N ARG A 131 14.30 -8.57 0.08
CA ARG A 131 13.74 -9.36 -1.02
C ARG A 131 12.90 -8.49 -1.96
N LEU A 132 12.02 -7.64 -1.42
CA LEU A 132 11.20 -6.73 -2.22
C LEU A 132 12.04 -5.67 -2.95
N PHE A 133 13.04 -5.11 -2.30
CA PHE A 133 14.00 -4.20 -2.96
C PHE A 133 14.76 -4.89 -4.11
N TRP A 134 15.18 -6.15 -3.93
CA TRP A 134 15.80 -6.92 -5.00
C TRP A 134 14.85 -7.14 -6.17
N GLN A 135 13.57 -7.43 -5.89
CA GLN A 135 12.51 -7.56 -6.90
C GLN A 135 12.31 -6.25 -7.66
N ALA A 136 12.38 -5.10 -6.99
CA ALA A 136 12.31 -3.77 -7.60
C ALA A 136 13.53 -3.42 -8.47
N GLY A 137 14.58 -4.26 -8.44
CA GLY A 137 15.81 -4.08 -9.21
C GLY A 137 16.98 -3.49 -8.42
N MET A 138 16.82 -3.20 -7.12
CA MET A 138 17.92 -2.71 -6.28
C MET A 138 19.03 -3.74 -6.17
N ARG A 139 20.27 -3.27 -6.23
CA ARG A 139 21.48 -4.09 -6.09
C ARG A 139 22.45 -3.45 -5.09
N PRO A 140 23.42 -4.20 -4.55
CA PRO A 140 24.43 -3.65 -3.63
C PRO A 140 25.26 -2.49 -4.16
N THR A 141 25.23 -2.26 -5.47
CA THR A 141 25.91 -1.14 -6.13
C THR A 141 25.09 0.14 -6.11
N ASP A 142 23.82 0.07 -5.74
CA ASP A 142 22.93 1.23 -5.72
C ASP A 142 23.16 2.14 -4.52
N ARG A 143 22.86 3.41 -4.75
CA ARG A 143 22.73 4.45 -3.73
C ARG A 143 21.24 4.77 -3.57
N TYR A 144 20.71 4.45 -2.42
CA TYR A 144 19.28 4.55 -2.13
C TYR A 144 18.98 5.73 -1.20
N VAL A 145 18.07 6.62 -1.60
CA VAL A 145 17.50 7.65 -0.74
C VAL A 145 16.14 7.21 -0.23
N HIS A 146 16.00 7.19 1.09
CA HIS A 146 14.73 6.95 1.75
C HIS A 146 14.07 8.29 2.09
N GLY A 147 13.00 8.62 1.34
CA GLY A 147 12.27 9.89 1.45
C GLY A 147 10.98 9.82 2.27
N LEU A 148 10.69 8.67 2.90
CA LEU A 148 9.52 8.50 3.76
C LEU A 148 9.78 8.97 5.19
N ASN A 149 8.71 9.25 5.94
CA ASN A 149 8.80 9.68 7.32
C ASN A 149 9.26 8.55 8.24
N PHE A 150 10.25 8.80 9.09
CA PHE A 150 10.73 7.85 10.11
C PHE A 150 9.90 7.87 11.39
N ALA A 151 9.05 8.87 11.59
CA ALA A 151 8.33 9.03 12.85
C ALA A 151 7.12 8.07 12.94
N LEU A 152 7.17 7.11 13.85
CA LEU A 152 6.08 6.23 14.28
C LEU A 152 5.54 5.24 13.22
N TYR A 153 5.82 5.44 11.93
CA TYR A 153 5.27 4.60 10.86
C TYR A 153 6.23 3.49 10.45
N VAL A 154 5.67 2.38 9.96
CA VAL A 154 6.46 1.24 9.49
C VAL A 154 7.33 1.58 8.27
N GLY A 155 6.91 2.49 7.41
CA GLY A 155 7.68 2.87 6.22
C GLY A 155 9.08 3.45 6.52
N GLY A 156 9.33 3.96 7.73
CA GLY A 156 10.65 4.49 8.10
C GLY A 156 11.73 3.40 8.19
N PRO A 157 11.57 2.38 9.02
CA PRO A 157 12.54 1.29 9.17
C PRO A 157 12.80 0.45 7.92
N ASP A 158 11.96 0.48 6.89
CA ASP A 158 12.17 -0.24 5.62
C ASP A 158 13.54 0.06 4.99
N VAL A 159 14.12 1.22 5.29
CA VAL A 159 15.50 1.57 4.87
C VAL A 159 16.55 0.56 5.30
N ILE A 160 16.33 -0.16 6.41
CA ILE A 160 17.23 -1.19 6.93
C ILE A 160 17.27 -2.39 5.99
N GLY A 161 16.16 -2.72 5.31
CA GLY A 161 16.13 -3.75 4.28
C GLY A 161 17.10 -3.49 3.13
N ALA A 162 17.21 -2.23 2.69
CA ALA A 162 18.21 -1.84 1.69
C ALA A 162 19.65 -2.04 2.20
N GLN A 163 19.92 -1.74 3.47
CA GLN A 163 21.24 -2.01 4.09
C GLN A 163 21.51 -3.52 4.22
N ARG A 164 20.49 -4.33 4.54
CA ARG A 164 20.63 -5.81 4.58
C ARG A 164 20.92 -6.39 3.21
N LEU A 165 20.30 -5.87 2.17
CA LEU A 165 20.63 -6.17 0.78
C LEU A 165 22.07 -5.78 0.46
N GLY A 166 22.57 -4.71 1.06
CA GLY A 166 23.94 -4.21 0.92
C GLY A 166 24.07 -2.97 0.06
N ALA A 167 22.96 -2.33 -0.30
CA ALA A 167 22.97 -1.03 -0.95
C ALA A 167 23.41 0.09 0.01
N LEU A 168 23.94 1.17 -0.52
CA LEU A 168 24.28 2.35 0.27
C LEU A 168 23.01 3.13 0.54
N ALA A 169 22.51 3.07 1.77
CA ALA A 169 21.30 3.77 2.18
C ALA A 169 21.60 5.17 2.72
N ILE A 170 20.94 6.18 2.16
CA ILE A 170 21.00 7.58 2.57
C ILE A 170 19.71 7.91 3.32
N TRP A 171 19.80 8.05 4.63
CA TRP A 171 18.67 8.28 5.52
C TRP A 171 18.31 9.76 5.52
N VAL A 172 17.32 10.14 4.73
CA VAL A 172 16.89 11.55 4.60
C VAL A 172 15.59 11.79 5.34
N GLY A 173 14.61 10.89 5.18
CA GLY A 173 13.28 11.06 5.74
C GLY A 173 12.47 12.13 5.02
N ALA A 174 11.37 12.53 5.64
CA ALA A 174 10.53 13.61 5.16
C ALA A 174 11.19 14.96 5.48
N VAL A 175 11.77 15.59 4.47
CA VAL A 175 12.40 16.92 4.54
C VAL A 175 11.78 17.84 3.49
N PRO A 176 11.91 19.17 3.63
CA PRO A 176 11.48 20.09 2.58
C PRO A 176 12.08 19.74 1.22
N SER A 177 11.30 19.94 0.15
CA SER A 177 11.70 19.55 -1.21
C SER A 177 13.04 20.15 -1.64
N ASP A 178 13.34 21.40 -1.28
CA ASP A 178 14.63 22.04 -1.58
C ASP A 178 15.81 21.30 -0.94
N ARG A 179 15.63 20.80 0.28
CA ARG A 179 16.65 20.00 0.95
C ARG A 179 16.83 18.64 0.29
N LEU A 180 15.74 18.02 -0.14
CA LEU A 180 15.80 16.74 -0.85
C LEU A 180 16.48 16.93 -2.22
N ILE A 181 16.11 17.95 -3.00
CA ILE A 181 16.75 18.26 -4.29
C ILE A 181 18.26 18.46 -4.09
N PHE A 182 18.68 19.19 -3.06
CA PHE A 182 20.09 19.33 -2.72
C PHE A 182 20.77 17.99 -2.47
N VAL A 183 20.13 17.07 -1.72
CA VAL A 183 20.66 15.72 -1.46
C VAL A 183 20.79 14.93 -2.76
N LEU A 184 19.77 14.99 -3.63
CA LEU A 184 19.78 14.31 -4.92
C LEU A 184 20.94 14.81 -5.81
N GLN A 185 21.18 16.12 -5.84
CA GLN A 185 22.26 16.72 -6.60
C GLN A 185 23.66 16.36 -6.05
N GLN A 186 23.83 16.42 -4.72
CA GLN A 186 25.15 16.22 -4.10
C GLN A 186 25.59 14.76 -4.07
N TYR A 187 24.65 13.84 -3.82
CA TYR A 187 25.00 12.44 -3.59
C TYR A 187 24.63 11.52 -4.75
N GLN A 188 23.91 12.06 -5.75
CA GLN A 188 23.53 11.34 -6.96
C GLN A 188 23.02 9.91 -6.68
N PRO A 189 21.97 9.74 -5.84
CA PRO A 189 21.40 8.44 -5.61
C PRO A 189 20.83 7.86 -6.91
N THR A 190 20.75 6.54 -6.97
CA THR A 190 20.24 5.81 -8.13
C THR A 190 18.81 5.34 -7.93
N ILE A 191 18.37 5.23 -6.68
CA ILE A 191 17.02 4.82 -6.29
C ILE A 191 16.50 5.78 -5.22
N ILE A 192 15.23 6.16 -5.35
CA ILE A 192 14.48 6.90 -4.32
C ILE A 192 13.19 6.16 -3.97
N TRP A 193 12.81 6.17 -2.69
CA TRP A 193 11.47 5.76 -2.24
C TRP A 193 10.69 6.96 -1.72
N THR A 194 9.48 7.14 -2.24
CA THR A 194 8.58 8.24 -1.88
C THR A 194 7.12 7.84 -2.13
N SER A 195 6.16 8.77 -2.03
CA SER A 195 4.80 8.52 -2.51
C SER A 195 4.64 8.88 -4.00
N PRO A 196 3.67 8.31 -4.72
CA PRO A 196 3.42 8.63 -6.13
C PRO A 196 3.22 10.14 -6.37
N SER A 197 2.38 10.77 -5.56
CA SER A 197 2.10 12.20 -5.69
C SER A 197 3.33 13.06 -5.44
N TYR A 198 4.16 12.66 -4.47
CA TYR A 198 5.38 13.43 -4.18
C TYR A 198 6.47 13.22 -5.23
N ALA A 199 6.58 12.02 -5.82
CA ALA A 199 7.48 11.79 -6.97
C ALA A 199 7.15 12.74 -8.13
N TRP A 200 5.87 12.92 -8.43
CA TRP A 200 5.41 13.89 -9.42
C TRP A 200 5.76 15.33 -9.00
N THR A 201 5.33 15.75 -7.82
CA THR A 201 5.56 17.11 -7.30
C THR A 201 7.05 17.47 -7.25
N LEU A 202 7.89 16.54 -6.85
CA LEU A 202 9.34 16.74 -6.76
C LEU A 202 9.95 16.96 -8.15
N GLY A 203 9.54 16.17 -9.15
CA GLY A 203 10.01 16.33 -10.53
C GLY A 203 9.62 17.71 -11.11
N GLU A 204 8.38 18.15 -10.89
CA GLU A 204 7.95 19.47 -11.32
C GLU A 204 8.72 20.62 -10.61
N LYS A 205 8.93 20.51 -9.30
CA LYS A 205 9.76 21.48 -8.55
C LYS A 205 11.22 21.54 -9.04
N ILE A 206 11.76 20.40 -9.48
CA ILE A 206 13.10 20.37 -10.09
C ILE A 206 13.10 21.17 -11.39
N LYS A 207 12.09 21.02 -12.26
CA LYS A 207 11.94 21.79 -13.49
C LYS A 207 11.78 23.29 -13.22
N GLU A 208 11.00 23.67 -12.21
CA GLU A 208 10.84 25.07 -11.80
C GLU A 208 12.17 25.74 -11.42
N LYS A 209 13.16 24.95 -10.95
CA LYS A 209 14.51 25.42 -10.65
C LYS A 209 15.44 25.46 -11.88
N GLY A 210 14.92 25.12 -13.06
CA GLY A 210 15.70 25.08 -14.30
C GLY A 210 16.61 23.86 -14.44
N LEU A 211 16.30 22.79 -13.68
CA LEU A 211 16.97 21.49 -13.75
C LEU A 211 16.08 20.48 -14.48
N ASP A 212 16.69 19.43 -15.03
CA ASP A 212 15.97 18.35 -15.68
C ASP A 212 16.06 17.07 -14.84
N PRO A 213 14.92 16.51 -14.35
CA PRO A 213 14.91 15.25 -13.60
C PRO A 213 15.57 14.08 -14.32
N ARG A 214 15.59 14.10 -15.66
CA ARG A 214 16.11 13.00 -16.51
C ARG A 214 17.62 13.01 -16.64
N THR A 215 18.25 14.19 -16.63
CA THR A 215 19.65 14.36 -17.00
C THR A 215 20.54 14.89 -15.90
N ASP A 216 19.98 15.65 -14.94
CA ASP A 216 20.75 16.26 -13.86
C ASP A 216 20.87 15.35 -12.62
N PHE A 217 20.19 14.21 -12.63
CA PHE A 217 20.14 13.24 -11.53
C PHE A 217 20.44 11.82 -12.04
N SER A 218 20.85 10.94 -11.13
CA SER A 218 21.19 9.55 -11.45
C SER A 218 20.06 8.56 -11.13
N ILE A 219 18.85 9.04 -10.85
CA ILE A 219 17.71 8.20 -10.48
C ILE A 219 17.29 7.36 -11.70
N HIS A 220 17.32 6.03 -11.56
CA HIS A 220 16.83 5.09 -12.58
C HIS A 220 15.63 4.27 -12.08
N THR A 221 15.33 4.31 -10.76
CA THR A 221 14.19 3.61 -10.17
C THR A 221 13.57 4.47 -9.06
N ILE A 222 12.26 4.63 -9.12
CA ILE A 222 11.46 5.29 -8.10
C ILE A 222 10.55 4.25 -7.48
N ILE A 223 10.75 3.93 -6.21
CA ILE A 223 9.84 3.10 -5.44
C ILE A 223 8.75 4.00 -4.88
N VAL A 224 7.51 3.62 -5.04
CA VAL A 224 6.37 4.38 -4.53
C VAL A 224 5.50 3.53 -3.62
N ALA A 225 4.94 4.15 -2.57
CA ALA A 225 4.02 3.49 -1.64
C ALA A 225 3.19 4.52 -0.85
N GLY A 226 2.24 4.01 -0.06
CA GLY A 226 1.51 4.77 0.96
C GLY A 226 0.23 5.43 0.48
N GLU A 227 0.02 5.53 -0.82
CA GLU A 227 -1.20 6.03 -1.46
C GLU A 227 -1.38 5.35 -2.83
N PRO A 228 -2.58 5.36 -3.43
CA PRO A 228 -2.77 4.93 -4.80
C PRO A 228 -1.90 5.72 -5.78
N GLY A 229 -1.61 5.12 -6.94
CA GLY A 229 -0.86 5.78 -8.02
C GLY A 229 0.17 4.87 -8.70
N GLY A 230 0.96 4.12 -7.93
CA GLY A 230 1.99 3.23 -8.50
C GLY A 230 1.39 2.14 -9.39
N SER A 231 0.30 1.53 -8.97
CA SER A 231 -0.45 0.53 -9.75
C SER A 231 -1.39 1.15 -10.78
N ILE A 232 -1.68 2.45 -10.72
CA ILE A 232 -2.49 3.16 -11.72
C ILE A 232 -1.60 3.48 -12.91
N GLN A 233 -1.87 2.84 -14.06
CA GLN A 233 -1.02 2.92 -15.24
C GLN A 233 -0.72 4.36 -15.68
N SER A 234 -1.74 5.21 -15.79
CA SER A 234 -1.58 6.60 -16.24
C SER A 234 -0.71 7.43 -15.29
N THR A 235 -0.85 7.24 -13.98
CA THR A 235 -0.04 7.91 -12.96
C THR A 235 1.41 7.42 -13.02
N ARG A 236 1.59 6.10 -13.09
CA ARG A 236 2.91 5.48 -13.18
C ARG A 236 3.67 5.97 -14.42
N GLU A 237 3.06 5.88 -15.60
CA GLU A 237 3.67 6.29 -16.87
C GLU A 237 4.01 7.79 -16.86
N ALA A 238 3.17 8.64 -16.31
CA ALA A 238 3.47 10.06 -16.17
C ALA A 238 4.72 10.33 -15.31
N ILE A 239 4.90 9.60 -14.21
CA ILE A 239 6.09 9.70 -13.35
C ILE A 239 7.31 9.12 -14.09
N GLU A 240 7.17 7.96 -14.75
CA GLU A 240 8.24 7.35 -15.55
C GLU A 240 8.72 8.31 -16.65
N ASP A 241 7.81 8.94 -17.36
CA ASP A 241 8.12 9.93 -18.41
C ASP A 241 8.80 11.19 -17.83
N LEU A 242 8.38 11.65 -16.66
CA LEU A 242 8.92 12.84 -16.00
C LEU A 242 10.39 12.65 -15.60
N TRP A 243 10.75 11.44 -15.13
CA TRP A 243 12.07 11.16 -14.58
C TRP A 243 12.97 10.34 -15.49
N ASP A 244 12.47 9.79 -16.58
CA ASP A 244 13.13 8.73 -17.39
C ASP A 244 13.62 7.58 -16.49
N ALA A 245 12.77 7.15 -15.56
CA ALA A 245 13.08 6.17 -14.53
C ALA A 245 11.94 5.15 -14.40
N LYS A 246 12.26 3.93 -13.94
CA LYS A 246 11.24 2.93 -13.64
C LYS A 246 10.48 3.31 -12.36
N VAL A 247 9.17 3.17 -12.36
CA VAL A 247 8.34 3.27 -11.15
C VAL A 247 7.92 1.88 -10.72
N VAL A 248 8.16 1.56 -9.45
CA VAL A 248 7.82 0.27 -8.83
C VAL A 248 6.92 0.52 -7.62
N ASP A 249 5.72 -0.02 -7.68
CA ASP A 249 4.74 0.12 -6.60
C ASP A 249 5.00 -0.89 -5.48
N PHE A 250 5.01 -0.43 -4.24
CA PHE A 250 5.09 -1.22 -3.02
C PHE A 250 3.82 -1.04 -2.21
N PHE A 251 3.33 -2.12 -1.64
CA PHE A 251 2.20 -2.12 -0.74
C PHE A 251 2.58 -2.67 0.62
N GLY A 252 2.11 -2.01 1.67
CA GLY A 252 2.26 -2.42 3.05
C GLY A 252 1.15 -1.92 3.94
N LEU A 253 0.99 -2.57 5.08
CA LEU A 253 0.04 -2.21 6.13
C LEU A 253 0.78 -2.16 7.45
N SER A 254 0.63 -1.09 8.20
CA SER A 254 1.25 -0.97 9.53
C SER A 254 0.91 -2.14 10.43
N ASP A 255 -0.29 -2.69 10.33
CA ASP A 255 -0.79 -3.78 11.17
C ASP A 255 -0.11 -5.12 10.90
N ILE A 256 0.41 -5.28 9.70
CA ILE A 256 1.19 -6.46 9.31
C ILE A 256 2.68 -6.22 9.61
N TYR A 257 3.34 -5.47 8.77
CA TYR A 257 4.66 -4.81 8.93
C TYR A 257 4.84 -3.87 7.73
N GLY A 258 6.00 -3.28 7.47
CA GLY A 258 6.26 -2.37 6.35
C GLY A 258 5.74 -2.85 5.00
N ALA A 259 6.51 -2.78 3.95
CA ALA A 259 6.05 -3.34 2.70
C ALA A 259 5.95 -4.88 2.77
N CYS A 260 4.88 -5.43 2.23
CA CYS A 260 4.63 -6.87 2.19
C CYS A 260 4.28 -7.36 0.78
N ALA A 261 4.16 -6.45 -0.18
CA ALA A 261 4.01 -6.77 -1.59
C ALA A 261 4.71 -5.72 -2.47
N ALA A 262 5.20 -6.14 -3.63
CA ALA A 262 5.85 -5.27 -4.60
C ALA A 262 5.52 -5.66 -6.04
N MET A 263 5.50 -4.64 -6.91
CA MET A 263 5.41 -4.81 -8.35
C MET A 263 6.68 -5.47 -8.90
N CYS A 264 6.53 -6.32 -9.90
CA CYS A 264 7.64 -6.87 -10.65
C CYS A 264 7.76 -6.22 -12.04
N GLU A 265 8.72 -6.67 -12.82
CA GLU A 265 8.96 -6.20 -14.18
C GLU A 265 7.79 -6.40 -15.15
N ALA A 266 6.87 -7.32 -14.86
CA ALA A 266 5.65 -7.53 -15.66
C ALA A 266 4.59 -6.45 -15.44
N LYS A 267 4.69 -5.67 -14.34
CA LYS A 267 3.76 -4.58 -13.98
C LYS A 267 2.29 -5.02 -13.89
N ASP A 268 2.06 -6.28 -13.56
CA ASP A 268 0.72 -6.89 -13.44
C ASP A 268 0.46 -7.31 -11.99
N GLY A 269 -0.02 -6.39 -11.18
CA GLY A 269 -0.24 -6.55 -9.75
C GLY A 269 1.05 -6.57 -8.91
N LEU A 270 0.89 -6.84 -7.62
CA LEU A 270 1.95 -6.81 -6.62
C LEU A 270 2.13 -8.21 -6.04
N HIS A 271 3.30 -8.84 -6.24
CA HIS A 271 3.60 -10.11 -5.57
C HIS A 271 3.65 -9.92 -4.08
N ILE A 272 2.76 -10.60 -3.36
CA ILE A 272 2.72 -10.59 -1.91
C ILE A 272 3.60 -11.70 -1.34
N VAL A 273 4.14 -11.48 -0.15
CA VAL A 273 5.02 -12.44 0.54
C VAL A 273 4.20 -13.59 1.14
N GLU A 274 3.71 -14.49 0.29
CA GLU A 274 2.80 -15.57 0.65
C GLU A 274 3.42 -16.61 1.60
N ASP A 275 4.73 -16.65 1.71
CA ASP A 275 5.42 -17.42 2.74
C ASP A 275 5.17 -16.88 4.16
N GLN A 276 4.71 -15.64 4.29
CA GLN A 276 4.50 -14.97 5.58
C GLN A 276 3.06 -14.49 5.80
N ILE A 277 2.28 -14.38 4.73
CA ILE A 277 0.91 -13.85 4.75
C ILE A 277 0.02 -14.76 3.91
N LEU A 278 -1.05 -15.25 4.52
CA LEU A 278 -2.14 -15.90 3.79
C LEU A 278 -3.19 -14.84 3.41
N VAL A 279 -3.61 -14.86 2.15
CA VAL A 279 -4.58 -13.91 1.59
C VAL A 279 -5.91 -14.61 1.34
N GLU A 280 -7.00 -14.03 1.83
CA GLU A 280 -8.37 -14.36 1.45
C GLU A 280 -8.96 -13.14 0.73
N THR A 281 -9.85 -13.37 -0.24
CA THR A 281 -10.74 -12.34 -0.79
C THR A 281 -12.14 -12.64 -0.32
N VAL A 282 -12.83 -11.70 0.32
CA VAL A 282 -14.16 -11.92 0.87
C VAL A 282 -15.17 -10.91 0.34
N ASP A 283 -16.44 -11.31 0.29
CA ASP A 283 -17.51 -10.35 0.05
C ASP A 283 -17.51 -9.29 1.16
N PRO A 284 -17.44 -8.00 0.82
CA PRO A 284 -17.29 -6.95 1.82
C PRO A 284 -18.50 -6.78 2.74
N VAL A 285 -19.68 -7.32 2.37
CA VAL A 285 -20.92 -7.22 3.14
C VAL A 285 -21.18 -8.50 3.94
N THR A 286 -21.17 -9.66 3.27
CA THR A 286 -21.48 -10.95 3.91
C THR A 286 -20.30 -11.56 4.64
N GLY A 287 -19.07 -11.26 4.21
CA GLY A 287 -17.85 -11.89 4.71
C GLY A 287 -17.60 -13.29 4.15
N GLU A 288 -18.39 -13.75 3.19
CA GLU A 288 -18.16 -15.03 2.51
C GLU A 288 -16.86 -14.98 1.70
N VAL A 289 -16.08 -16.04 1.77
CA VAL A 289 -14.85 -16.17 0.98
C VAL A 289 -15.21 -16.37 -0.49
N LEU A 290 -14.58 -15.57 -1.35
CA LEU A 290 -14.81 -15.58 -2.79
C LEU A 290 -13.80 -16.47 -3.51
N GLU A 291 -14.17 -16.96 -4.69
CA GLU A 291 -13.24 -17.70 -5.56
C GLU A 291 -12.05 -16.81 -5.98
N PRO A 292 -10.86 -17.40 -6.17
CA PRO A 292 -9.67 -16.69 -6.62
C PRO A 292 -9.94 -15.85 -7.87
N GLY A 293 -9.41 -14.62 -7.90
CA GLY A 293 -9.63 -13.66 -8.99
C GLY A 293 -10.92 -12.84 -8.89
N SER A 294 -11.81 -13.16 -7.95
CA SER A 294 -13.00 -12.34 -7.68
C SER A 294 -12.65 -11.07 -6.92
N VAL A 295 -13.29 -9.96 -7.27
CA VAL A 295 -13.11 -8.69 -6.56
C VAL A 295 -13.90 -8.70 -5.26
N GLY A 296 -13.22 -8.40 -4.15
CA GLY A 296 -13.79 -8.32 -2.80
C GLY A 296 -12.88 -7.57 -1.85
N GLU A 297 -13.13 -7.67 -0.55
CA GLU A 297 -12.24 -7.12 0.48
C GLU A 297 -11.08 -8.10 0.72
N LEU A 298 -9.85 -7.59 0.71
CA LEU A 298 -8.66 -8.37 0.99
C LEU A 298 -8.52 -8.57 2.51
N VAL A 299 -8.33 -9.80 2.90
CA VAL A 299 -8.19 -10.24 4.29
C VAL A 299 -6.85 -10.95 4.45
N TYR A 300 -6.07 -10.56 5.45
CA TYR A 300 -4.73 -11.10 5.67
C TYR A 300 -4.63 -11.85 6.99
N THR A 301 -3.91 -12.98 6.94
CA THR A 301 -3.49 -13.72 8.13
C THR A 301 -1.97 -13.80 8.14
N THR A 302 -1.33 -13.28 9.19
CA THR A 302 0.12 -13.40 9.36
C THR A 302 0.48 -14.82 9.78
N LEU A 303 1.50 -15.40 9.15
CA LEU A 303 1.96 -16.76 9.39
C LEU A 303 3.22 -16.84 10.26
N MET A 304 3.92 -15.72 10.44
CA MET A 304 5.21 -15.71 11.13
C MET A 304 5.36 -14.59 12.17
N LYS A 305 4.59 -13.51 12.07
CA LYS A 305 4.68 -12.37 13.02
C LYS A 305 4.13 -12.77 14.39
N LYS A 306 4.97 -12.72 15.42
CA LYS A 306 4.65 -13.21 16.76
C LYS A 306 4.13 -12.14 17.70
N ALA A 307 4.77 -10.98 17.83
CA ALA A 307 4.42 -10.00 18.87
C ALA A 307 2.93 -9.62 18.89
N ARG A 308 2.33 -9.52 17.72
CA ARG A 308 0.88 -9.33 17.54
C ARG A 308 0.43 -10.10 16.30
N PRO A 309 0.00 -11.37 16.47
CA PRO A 309 -0.59 -12.14 15.38
C PRO A 309 -1.81 -11.45 14.80
N MET A 310 -1.96 -11.47 13.48
CA MET A 310 -3.15 -10.98 12.78
C MET A 310 -3.82 -12.16 12.08
N ILE A 311 -4.95 -12.61 12.58
CA ILE A 311 -5.69 -13.73 12.00
C ILE A 311 -6.99 -13.21 11.42
N ARG A 312 -7.18 -13.39 10.10
CA ARG A 312 -8.32 -12.89 9.32
C ARG A 312 -8.56 -11.39 9.49
N PHE A 313 -7.50 -10.60 9.34
CA PHE A 313 -7.58 -9.15 9.43
C PHE A 313 -8.21 -8.54 8.17
N ARG A 314 -9.37 -7.92 8.33
CA ARG A 314 -10.05 -7.15 7.29
C ARG A 314 -9.34 -5.83 7.08
N THR A 315 -8.67 -5.68 5.94
CA THR A 315 -7.82 -4.52 5.66
C THR A 315 -8.61 -3.26 5.30
N GLY A 316 -9.84 -3.45 4.81
CA GLY A 316 -10.61 -2.40 4.15
C GLY A 316 -10.18 -2.14 2.70
N ASP A 317 -9.13 -2.81 2.20
CA ASP A 317 -8.73 -2.70 0.80
C ASP A 317 -9.63 -3.57 -0.07
N ILE A 318 -10.13 -3.01 -1.16
CA ILE A 318 -10.91 -3.71 -2.18
C ILE A 318 -9.99 -4.06 -3.34
N GLY A 319 -10.09 -5.31 -3.78
CA GLY A 319 -9.24 -5.81 -4.85
C GLY A 319 -9.46 -7.29 -5.09
N TYR A 320 -8.50 -7.95 -5.71
CA TYR A 320 -8.52 -9.39 -5.88
C TYR A 320 -7.13 -9.99 -5.73
N PHE A 321 -7.09 -11.25 -5.39
CA PHE A 321 -5.88 -12.05 -5.30
C PHE A 321 -5.83 -13.05 -6.45
N SER A 322 -4.70 -13.10 -7.16
CA SER A 322 -4.46 -14.00 -8.30
C SER A 322 -3.25 -14.88 -8.05
N THR A 323 -3.41 -16.18 -8.28
CA THR A 323 -2.33 -17.17 -8.28
C THR A 323 -1.91 -17.59 -9.69
N GLU A 324 -2.39 -16.88 -10.70
CA GLU A 324 -2.00 -17.12 -12.09
C GLU A 324 -0.51 -16.89 -12.30
N LYS A 325 0.07 -17.65 -13.23
CA LYS A 325 1.49 -17.56 -13.54
C LYS A 325 1.87 -16.16 -14.04
N CYS A 326 2.84 -15.54 -13.38
CA CYS A 326 3.39 -14.27 -13.82
C CYS A 326 4.52 -14.45 -14.84
N GLU A 327 4.61 -13.57 -15.83
CA GLU A 327 5.71 -13.56 -16.82
C GLU A 327 7.09 -13.37 -16.17
N CYS A 328 7.15 -12.76 -14.99
CA CYS A 328 8.39 -12.63 -14.23
C CYS A 328 8.95 -13.97 -13.73
N GLY A 329 8.17 -15.06 -13.77
CA GLY A 329 8.56 -16.40 -13.34
C GLY A 329 8.38 -16.67 -11.84
N ARG A 330 8.02 -15.68 -11.01
CA ARG A 330 7.64 -15.92 -9.62
C ARG A 330 6.33 -16.68 -9.55
N THR A 331 6.24 -17.55 -8.56
CA THR A 331 5.04 -18.36 -8.29
C THR A 331 4.19 -17.81 -7.16
N LEU A 332 4.72 -16.87 -6.39
CA LEU A 332 3.95 -16.14 -5.39
C LEU A 332 2.81 -15.38 -6.05
N GLY A 333 1.63 -15.41 -5.44
CA GLY A 333 0.44 -14.73 -5.93
C GLY A 333 0.57 -13.22 -5.93
N ARG A 334 -0.36 -12.57 -6.60
CA ARG A 334 -0.39 -11.11 -6.75
C ARG A 334 -1.69 -10.55 -6.24
N ILE A 335 -1.59 -9.47 -5.50
CA ILE A 335 -2.74 -8.64 -5.14
C ILE A 335 -2.91 -7.52 -6.16
N HIS A 336 -4.16 -7.24 -6.49
CA HIS A 336 -4.56 -6.11 -7.33
C HIS A 336 -5.52 -5.26 -6.52
N ILE A 337 -5.08 -4.09 -6.08
CA ILE A 337 -5.86 -3.20 -5.24
C ILE A 337 -6.56 -2.19 -6.13
N THR A 338 -7.88 -2.11 -6.03
CA THR A 338 -8.72 -1.19 -6.80
C THR A 338 -9.14 0.04 -6.01
N GLY A 339 -9.11 -0.04 -4.67
CA GLY A 339 -9.44 1.09 -3.81
C GLY A 339 -9.66 0.66 -2.37
N ARG A 340 -10.27 1.54 -1.58
CA ARG A 340 -10.60 1.26 -0.19
C ARG A 340 -12.12 1.25 0.04
N LYS A 341 -12.59 0.34 0.88
CA LYS A 341 -14.00 0.20 1.25
C LYS A 341 -14.55 1.47 1.92
N ASP A 342 -13.75 2.10 2.75
CA ASP A 342 -14.10 3.32 3.48
C ASP A 342 -14.07 4.59 2.62
N GLU A 343 -13.36 4.58 1.50
CA GLU A 343 -13.30 5.65 0.51
C GLU A 343 -14.25 5.42 -0.68
N MET A 344 -14.79 4.20 -0.82
CA MET A 344 -15.76 3.87 -1.85
C MET A 344 -17.07 4.62 -1.61
N PHE A 345 -17.65 5.17 -2.68
CA PHE A 345 -18.98 5.77 -2.64
C PHE A 345 -19.86 5.21 -3.74
N ILE A 346 -21.17 5.14 -3.47
CA ILE A 346 -22.14 4.53 -4.38
C ILE A 346 -22.98 5.64 -5.01
N VAL A 347 -22.97 5.74 -6.33
CA VAL A 347 -23.78 6.69 -7.07
C VAL A 347 -24.65 5.92 -8.08
N GLY A 348 -25.98 6.00 -7.92
CA GLY A 348 -26.91 5.31 -8.82
C GLY A 348 -26.68 3.79 -8.89
N ALA A 349 -26.40 3.15 -7.76
CA ALA A 349 -26.08 1.74 -7.61
C ALA A 349 -24.73 1.30 -8.26
N VAL A 350 -23.86 2.24 -8.58
CA VAL A 350 -22.50 1.96 -9.08
C VAL A 350 -21.48 2.33 -8.00
N ASN A 351 -20.58 1.41 -7.70
CA ASN A 351 -19.44 1.67 -6.83
C ASN A 351 -18.41 2.51 -7.58
N VAL A 352 -17.98 3.61 -6.98
CA VAL A 352 -16.94 4.50 -7.52
C VAL A 352 -15.83 4.61 -6.48
N PHE A 353 -14.59 4.45 -6.94
CA PHE A 353 -13.40 4.62 -6.11
C PHE A 353 -12.65 5.90 -6.48
N PRO A 354 -11.98 6.56 -5.53
CA PRO A 354 -11.10 7.67 -5.84
C PRO A 354 -10.04 7.35 -6.92
N SER A 355 -9.56 6.10 -6.96
CA SER A 355 -8.62 5.60 -7.97
C SER A 355 -9.18 5.63 -9.40
N ASP A 356 -10.50 5.44 -9.58
CA ASP A 356 -11.15 5.55 -10.89
C ASP A 356 -11.11 7.00 -11.41
N VAL A 357 -11.34 7.95 -10.49
CA VAL A 357 -11.27 9.38 -10.81
C VAL A 357 -9.83 9.77 -11.11
N GLU A 358 -8.87 9.31 -10.31
CA GLU A 358 -7.45 9.54 -10.54
C GLU A 358 -7.00 9.05 -11.91
N TYR A 359 -7.35 7.82 -12.26
CA TYR A 359 -7.03 7.22 -13.55
C TYR A 359 -7.47 8.13 -14.71
N VAL A 360 -8.71 8.61 -14.65
CA VAL A 360 -9.26 9.49 -15.70
C VAL A 360 -8.55 10.83 -15.73
N VAL A 361 -8.40 11.50 -14.58
CA VAL A 361 -7.80 12.84 -14.52
C VAL A 361 -6.35 12.82 -14.99
N ARG A 362 -5.58 11.80 -14.61
CA ARG A 362 -4.18 11.65 -15.01
C ARG A 362 -4.00 11.29 -16.48
N ALA A 363 -4.95 10.57 -17.07
CA ALA A 363 -4.94 10.22 -18.50
C ALA A 363 -5.40 11.38 -19.41
N GLU A 364 -6.13 12.38 -18.87
CA GLU A 364 -6.68 13.48 -19.66
C GLU A 364 -5.62 14.53 -20.01
N LYS A 365 -5.38 14.69 -21.32
CA LYS A 365 -4.45 15.70 -21.84
C LYS A 365 -4.96 17.12 -21.52
N GLY A 366 -4.03 18.01 -21.17
CA GLY A 366 -4.35 19.40 -20.85
C GLY A 366 -4.74 19.64 -19.40
N LEU A 367 -4.59 18.63 -18.51
CA LEU A 367 -4.67 18.78 -17.08
C LEU A 367 -3.28 18.68 -16.43
N THR A 368 -3.13 19.21 -15.21
CA THR A 368 -1.91 19.04 -14.39
C THR A 368 -1.87 17.64 -13.76
N GLY A 369 -3.00 16.94 -13.72
CA GLY A 369 -3.17 15.70 -12.95
C GLY A 369 -3.56 15.91 -11.49
N GLU A 370 -3.61 17.16 -10.99
CA GLU A 370 -4.14 17.45 -9.66
C GLU A 370 -5.67 17.43 -9.64
N TYR A 371 -6.23 16.83 -8.59
CA TYR A 371 -7.67 16.67 -8.42
C TYR A 371 -8.09 16.65 -6.96
N LEU A 372 -9.37 16.90 -6.73
CA LEU A 372 -10.05 16.76 -5.44
C LEU A 372 -11.46 16.22 -5.68
N ILE A 373 -11.80 15.15 -4.97
CA ILE A 373 -13.14 14.55 -4.99
C ILE A 373 -13.88 15.00 -3.74
N ARG A 374 -15.10 15.47 -3.90
CA ARG A 374 -16.02 15.78 -2.82
C ARG A 374 -17.29 14.95 -2.98
N VAL A 375 -17.63 14.15 -1.97
CA VAL A 375 -18.83 13.31 -1.94
C VAL A 375 -19.79 13.84 -0.89
N TYR A 376 -21.07 13.97 -1.25
CA TYR A 376 -22.11 14.51 -0.38
C TYR A 376 -23.47 13.90 -0.72
N ASP A 377 -24.42 14.03 0.19
CA ASP A 377 -25.81 13.62 -0.06
C ASP A 377 -26.67 14.80 -0.46
N GLU A 378 -27.46 14.65 -1.53
CA GLU A 378 -28.44 15.63 -2.01
C GLU A 378 -29.73 14.91 -2.39
N ASN A 379 -30.87 15.36 -1.83
CA ASN A 379 -32.19 14.79 -2.10
C ASN A 379 -32.22 13.25 -1.96
N PHE A 380 -31.68 12.74 -0.84
CA PHE A 380 -31.56 11.30 -0.53
C PHE A 380 -30.72 10.47 -1.52
N SER A 381 -29.88 11.14 -2.28
CA SER A 381 -28.96 10.49 -3.24
C SER A 381 -27.54 10.96 -3.02
N THR A 382 -26.60 10.02 -3.05
CA THR A 382 -25.18 10.36 -3.02
C THR A 382 -24.77 10.98 -4.34
N ARG A 383 -24.07 12.10 -4.26
CA ARG A 383 -23.49 12.86 -5.37
C ARG A 383 -21.99 13.01 -5.18
N TYR A 384 -21.28 13.25 -6.26
CA TYR A 384 -19.88 13.62 -6.19
C TYR A 384 -19.53 14.74 -7.16
N GLU A 385 -18.58 15.55 -6.76
CA GLU A 385 -17.95 16.59 -7.55
C GLU A 385 -16.46 16.29 -7.71
N VAL A 386 -15.89 16.69 -8.83
CA VAL A 386 -14.46 16.57 -9.09
C VAL A 386 -13.90 17.93 -9.44
N SER A 387 -12.94 18.39 -8.65
CA SER A 387 -12.15 19.58 -8.96
C SER A 387 -10.86 19.16 -9.66
N VAL A 388 -10.47 19.85 -10.74
CA VAL A 388 -9.26 19.56 -11.51
C VAL A 388 -8.54 20.85 -11.88
N GLU A 389 -7.26 20.75 -12.20
CA GLU A 389 -6.47 21.87 -12.71
C GLU A 389 -6.14 21.68 -14.19
N ARG A 390 -6.36 22.69 -15.02
CA ARG A 390 -5.86 22.71 -16.40
C ARG A 390 -4.34 22.90 -16.42
N ALA A 391 -3.68 22.38 -17.45
CA ALA A 391 -2.24 22.49 -17.63
C ALA A 391 -1.79 23.95 -17.66
N GLN A 392 -0.59 24.22 -17.19
CA GLN A 392 -0.02 25.57 -17.16
C GLN A 392 0.10 26.15 -18.57
N GLY A 393 -0.38 27.37 -18.75
CA GLY A 393 -0.40 28.04 -20.05
C GLY A 393 -1.50 27.59 -21.02
N SER A 394 -2.45 26.75 -20.56
CA SER A 394 -3.61 26.35 -21.38
C SER A 394 -4.62 27.48 -21.47
N ASP A 395 -5.05 27.79 -22.71
CA ASP A 395 -6.12 28.74 -23.01
C ASP A 395 -7.50 28.04 -23.22
N GLU A 396 -7.57 26.72 -23.01
CA GLU A 396 -8.82 25.97 -23.17
C GLU A 396 -9.87 26.50 -22.19
N PRO A 397 -11.10 26.82 -22.65
CA PRO A 397 -12.15 27.31 -21.76
C PRO A 397 -12.50 26.29 -20.66
N PHE A 398 -12.72 26.76 -19.43
CA PHE A 398 -13.06 25.91 -18.29
C PHE A 398 -14.25 24.99 -18.55
N ASP A 399 -15.31 25.51 -19.23
CA ASP A 399 -16.48 24.72 -19.58
C ASP A 399 -16.16 23.58 -20.56
N ALA A 400 -15.22 23.78 -21.48
CA ALA A 400 -14.79 22.75 -22.42
C ALA A 400 -14.01 21.65 -21.69
N VAL A 401 -13.08 22.02 -20.81
CA VAL A 401 -12.33 21.08 -19.93
C VAL A 401 -13.32 20.30 -19.06
N ALA A 402 -14.25 20.99 -18.39
CA ALA A 402 -15.24 20.36 -17.52
C ALA A 402 -16.13 19.36 -18.27
N ALA A 403 -16.56 19.70 -19.49
CA ALA A 403 -17.38 18.82 -20.31
C ALA A 403 -16.60 17.56 -20.73
N ARG A 404 -15.35 17.70 -21.12
CA ARG A 404 -14.47 16.61 -21.54
C ARG A 404 -14.18 15.67 -20.37
N VAL A 405 -13.78 16.20 -19.22
CA VAL A 405 -13.53 15.41 -18.00
C VAL A 405 -14.81 14.69 -17.51
N THR A 406 -15.96 15.37 -17.58
CA THR A 406 -17.26 14.75 -17.25
C THR A 406 -17.56 13.55 -18.14
N ALA A 407 -17.31 13.68 -19.45
CA ALA A 407 -17.54 12.62 -20.40
C ALA A 407 -16.60 11.43 -20.17
N ALA A 408 -15.31 11.70 -19.91
CA ALA A 408 -14.31 10.68 -19.61
C ALA A 408 -14.63 9.93 -18.31
N LEU A 409 -14.98 10.65 -17.24
CA LEU A 409 -15.41 10.03 -15.96
C LEU A 409 -16.64 9.14 -16.17
N LYS A 410 -17.65 9.61 -16.88
CA LYS A 410 -18.84 8.80 -17.18
C LYS A 410 -18.50 7.55 -18.01
N ALA A 411 -17.61 7.66 -18.97
CA ALA A 411 -17.21 6.53 -19.81
C ALA A 411 -16.46 5.46 -18.98
N HIS A 412 -15.62 5.87 -18.05
CA HIS A 412 -14.80 4.98 -17.23
C HIS A 412 -15.59 4.37 -16.06
N THR A 413 -16.28 5.20 -15.26
CA THR A 413 -16.99 4.77 -14.04
C THR A 413 -18.43 4.31 -14.27
N GLY A 414 -19.01 4.61 -15.43
CA GLY A 414 -20.44 4.39 -15.70
C GLY A 414 -21.37 5.47 -15.12
N VAL A 415 -20.88 6.36 -14.24
CA VAL A 415 -21.68 7.41 -13.61
C VAL A 415 -21.09 8.80 -13.87
N LYS A 416 -21.98 9.78 -13.93
CA LYS A 416 -21.61 11.16 -14.19
C LYS A 416 -21.41 11.91 -12.86
N PRO A 417 -20.31 12.68 -12.68
CA PRO A 417 -20.20 13.61 -11.57
C PRO A 417 -21.32 14.65 -11.60
N ALA A 418 -21.77 15.10 -10.45
CA ALA A 418 -22.73 16.20 -10.35
C ALA A 418 -22.14 17.48 -10.96
N ARG A 419 -20.85 17.69 -10.77
CA ARG A 419 -20.11 18.84 -11.28
C ARG A 419 -18.63 18.51 -11.45
N VAL A 420 -18.00 19.09 -12.48
CA VAL A 420 -16.55 19.22 -12.60
C VAL A 420 -16.20 20.70 -12.49
N ILE A 421 -15.30 21.04 -11.56
CA ILE A 421 -14.84 22.40 -11.28
C ILE A 421 -13.40 22.49 -11.78
N VAL A 422 -13.12 23.45 -12.64
CA VAL A 422 -11.80 23.61 -13.26
C VAL A 422 -11.11 24.83 -12.67
N TYR A 423 -9.85 24.65 -12.30
CA TYR A 423 -8.95 25.70 -11.79
C TYR A 423 -7.76 25.89 -12.73
N ASP A 424 -7.11 27.02 -12.61
CA ASP A 424 -5.78 27.22 -13.21
C ASP A 424 -4.73 26.42 -12.43
N ALA A 425 -3.63 26.09 -13.08
CA ALA A 425 -2.52 25.33 -12.48
C ALA A 425 -2.04 25.95 -11.15
N GLY A 426 -1.89 25.14 -10.12
CA GLY A 426 -1.44 25.53 -8.78
C GLY A 426 -2.51 26.25 -7.94
N LYS A 427 -3.80 26.23 -8.32
CA LYS A 427 -4.88 26.90 -7.60
C LYS A 427 -5.78 25.96 -6.78
N LEU A 428 -5.70 24.66 -7.00
CA LEU A 428 -6.53 23.68 -6.27
C LEU A 428 -6.05 23.45 -4.82
N GLY A 429 -4.76 23.70 -4.55
CA GLY A 429 -4.23 23.66 -3.19
C GLY A 429 -4.08 22.26 -2.58
N THR A 430 -4.12 21.20 -3.41
CA THR A 430 -4.01 19.81 -2.97
C THR A 430 -2.58 19.35 -2.70
N SER A 431 -1.58 20.10 -3.13
CA SER A 431 -0.17 19.75 -2.94
C SER A 431 0.24 19.88 -1.47
N SER A 432 0.37 18.76 -0.76
CA SER A 432 1.04 18.69 0.54
C SER A 432 2.42 18.05 0.36
N GLU A 433 3.39 18.45 1.21
CA GLU A 433 4.74 17.85 1.21
C GLU A 433 4.75 16.39 1.68
N HIS A 434 3.57 15.87 2.08
CA HIS A 434 3.41 14.51 2.58
C HIS A 434 2.27 13.81 1.81
N LYS A 435 1.30 13.23 2.48
CA LYS A 435 0.16 12.56 1.86
C LYS A 435 -0.92 13.60 1.50
N ALA A 436 -1.19 13.80 0.20
CA ALA A 436 -2.26 14.69 -0.25
C ALA A 436 -3.64 14.05 0.02
N SER A 437 -4.51 14.75 0.76
CA SER A 437 -5.92 14.35 0.89
C SER A 437 -6.68 14.81 -0.35
N ARG A 438 -7.03 13.87 -1.23
CA ARG A 438 -7.77 14.13 -2.48
C ARG A 438 -9.23 13.68 -2.42
N PHE A 439 -9.71 13.28 -1.25
CA PHE A 439 -11.06 12.80 -1.03
C PHE A 439 -11.67 13.46 0.19
N ILE A 440 -12.83 14.08 0.04
CA ILE A 440 -13.63 14.71 1.10
C ILE A 440 -14.99 14.05 1.10
N ASP A 441 -15.31 13.35 2.18
CA ASP A 441 -16.61 12.73 2.39
C ASP A 441 -17.44 13.60 3.36
N GLU A 442 -18.49 14.21 2.82
CA GLU A 442 -19.44 15.01 3.58
C GLU A 442 -20.78 14.29 3.80
N ARG A 443 -20.88 13.01 3.45
CA ARG A 443 -22.10 12.22 3.68
C ARG A 443 -22.40 12.15 5.17
N GLY A 444 -23.67 12.34 5.53
CA GLY A 444 -24.11 12.36 6.92
C GLY A 444 -23.71 13.62 7.71
N SER A 445 -23.05 14.59 7.11
CA SER A 445 -22.67 15.86 7.76
C SER A 445 -23.78 16.91 7.77
N ALA A 446 -24.88 16.69 7.07
CA ALA A 446 -26.03 17.58 7.11
C ALA A 446 -26.86 17.29 8.39
N LYS A 447 -26.60 18.08 9.43
CA LYS A 447 -27.57 18.32 10.53
C LYS A 447 -28.26 19.64 10.31
#